data_7a29aae58ca360c1599b22ed28a0d20d
#
_entry.id   7a29aae58ca360c1599b22ed28a0d20d
#
_cell.length_a   1.000
_cell.length_b   1.000
_cell.length_c   1.000
_cell.angle_alpha   90.00
_cell.angle_beta   90.00
_cell.angle_gamma   90.00
#
_symmetry.space_group_name_H-M   'P 1'
#
loop_
_entity.id
_entity.type
_entity.pdbx_description
1 polymer ?
#
loop_
_entity_poly.entity_id
_entity_poly.type
_entity_poly.pdbx_seq_one_letter_code
_entity_poly.pdbx_strand_id
1 'polypeptide(L)'
;TSGGNIPPNSIAAFDIALKEGADILEMDLFQSIDGELFVFHTGMEPSHLDRHIRIERYTAGEIRQMRLCNGDLQQTFLPVNSFDDVLEHLKGKCKLNLDRSINIIEPVMKAVKKHGMEDQILMKSDPSDQSLKLIEAYAPTIDYMPIFMEEDLASDKIEKMNINYIGAEIVFEKETSPVIQESYLEMQKKKGRILWGNAILYSSRVPLAAG
;
A
#
# COMPACT_ATOMS: atom_id res chain seq x y z
N THR A 1 -0.68 9.54 -3.82
CA THR A 1 -0.06 10.39 -4.86
C THR A 1 0.00 11.82 -4.38
N SER A 2 1.08 12.53 -4.68
CA SER A 2 1.24 13.96 -4.38
C SER A 2 0.36 14.88 -5.24
N GLY A 3 -0.51 14.33 -6.09
CA GLY A 3 -1.24 15.08 -7.10
C GLY A 3 -0.36 15.51 -8.28
N GLY A 4 -0.91 16.31 -9.18
CA GLY A 4 -0.20 16.78 -10.35
C GLY A 4 -0.11 15.76 -11.49
N ASN A 5 0.65 16.09 -12.53
CA ASN A 5 0.71 15.33 -13.78
C ASN A 5 1.89 14.33 -13.82
N ILE A 6 2.23 13.75 -12.67
CA ILE A 6 3.29 12.74 -12.53
C ILE A 6 2.67 11.38 -12.29
N PRO A 7 3.08 10.34 -13.04
CA PRO A 7 2.55 9.00 -12.86
C PRO A 7 2.73 8.51 -11.41
N PRO A 8 1.65 8.04 -10.75
CA PRO A 8 1.74 7.44 -9.42
C PRO A 8 2.57 6.16 -9.45
N ASN A 9 2.95 5.66 -8.27
CA ASN A 9 3.75 4.43 -8.16
C ASN A 9 5.09 4.51 -8.93
N SER A 10 5.69 5.70 -9.01
CA SER A 10 6.99 5.92 -9.63
C SER A 10 7.98 6.57 -8.65
N ILE A 11 9.26 6.30 -8.81
CA ILE A 11 10.31 6.96 -8.02
C ILE A 11 10.20 8.48 -8.11
N ALA A 12 9.88 9.02 -9.28
CA ALA A 12 9.69 10.46 -9.45
C ALA A 12 8.55 11.02 -8.58
N ALA A 13 7.42 10.31 -8.49
CA ALA A 13 6.30 10.70 -7.63
C ALA A 13 6.68 10.60 -6.14
N PHE A 14 7.43 9.57 -5.76
CA PHE A 14 7.92 9.40 -4.39
C PHE A 14 8.88 10.53 -3.98
N ASP A 15 9.81 10.90 -4.85
CA ASP A 15 10.74 12.02 -4.59
C ASP A 15 10.01 13.36 -4.39
N ILE A 16 8.93 13.60 -5.13
CA ILE A 16 8.12 14.81 -4.95
C ILE A 16 7.38 14.76 -3.62
N ALA A 17 6.71 13.65 -3.30
CA ALA A 17 6.01 13.51 -2.04
C ALA A 17 6.95 13.72 -0.84
N LEU A 18 8.17 13.20 -0.89
CA LEU A 18 9.19 13.41 0.14
C LEU A 18 9.60 14.90 0.24
N LYS A 19 9.76 15.59 -0.89
CA LYS A 19 10.06 17.05 -0.88
C LYS A 19 8.92 17.87 -0.32
N GLU A 20 7.69 17.41 -0.46
CA GLU A 20 6.48 18.01 0.10
C GLU A 20 6.29 17.66 1.58
N GLY A 21 7.16 16.82 2.17
CA GLY A 21 7.17 16.50 3.58
C GLY A 21 6.38 15.24 3.97
N ALA A 22 6.16 14.32 3.03
CA ALA A 22 5.52 13.05 3.36
C ALA A 22 6.43 12.18 4.25
N ASP A 23 5.88 11.70 5.36
CA ASP A 23 6.54 10.77 6.29
C ASP A 23 6.38 9.31 5.87
N ILE A 24 5.29 9.00 5.17
CA ILE A 24 4.93 7.66 4.72
C ILE A 24 4.58 7.72 3.24
N LEU A 25 5.15 6.82 2.45
CA LEU A 25 4.80 6.63 1.05
C LEU A 25 4.01 5.32 0.90
N GLU A 26 2.87 5.41 0.26
CA GLU A 26 2.07 4.25 -0.10
C GLU A 26 2.45 3.81 -1.51
N MET A 27 2.50 2.49 -1.71
CA MET A 27 2.77 1.88 -3.01
C MET A 27 2.06 0.55 -3.17
N ASP A 28 1.56 0.33 -4.40
CA ASP A 28 0.93 -0.92 -4.80
C ASP A 28 1.96 -1.89 -5.38
N LEU A 29 1.93 -3.14 -4.92
CA LEU A 29 2.86 -4.16 -5.38
C LEU A 29 2.16 -5.22 -6.24
N PHE A 30 2.88 -5.73 -7.22
CA PHE A 30 2.50 -6.93 -7.95
C PHE A 30 3.72 -7.75 -8.33
N GLN A 31 3.49 -9.00 -8.74
CA GLN A 31 4.51 -9.91 -9.21
C GLN A 31 4.33 -10.20 -10.70
N SER A 32 5.41 -10.13 -11.47
CA SER A 32 5.45 -10.54 -12.88
C SER A 32 5.25 -12.06 -13.01
N ILE A 33 4.94 -12.52 -14.22
CA ILE A 33 4.72 -13.97 -14.46
C ILE A 33 5.98 -14.81 -14.19
N ASP A 34 7.17 -14.22 -14.28
CA ASP A 34 8.47 -14.86 -14.00
C ASP A 34 9.00 -14.56 -12.59
N GLY A 35 8.16 -13.95 -11.71
CA GLY A 35 8.40 -13.90 -10.27
C GLY A 35 9.07 -12.63 -9.74
N GLU A 36 9.38 -11.63 -10.56
CA GLU A 36 9.94 -10.36 -10.10
C GLU A 36 8.86 -9.42 -9.57
N LEU A 37 9.20 -8.63 -8.55
CA LEU A 37 8.29 -7.67 -7.93
C LEU A 37 8.43 -6.28 -8.55
N PHE A 38 7.29 -5.64 -8.78
CA PHE A 38 7.18 -4.29 -9.34
C PHE A 38 6.21 -3.45 -8.56
N VAL A 39 6.32 -2.12 -8.72
CA VAL A 39 5.45 -1.13 -8.10
C VAL A 39 4.50 -0.56 -9.15
N PHE A 40 3.23 -0.94 -9.07
CA PHE A 40 2.16 -0.48 -9.97
C PHE A 40 0.80 -0.94 -9.45
N HIS A 41 -0.21 -0.10 -9.57
CA HIS A 41 -1.59 -0.48 -9.23
C HIS A 41 -2.21 -1.28 -10.38
N THR A 42 -2.20 -2.62 -10.27
CA THR A 42 -2.83 -3.50 -11.28
C THR A 42 -4.33 -3.19 -11.43
N GLY A 43 -4.81 -3.18 -12.67
CA GLY A 43 -6.14 -2.70 -13.01
C GLY A 43 -6.18 -1.24 -13.47
N MET A 44 -5.10 -0.49 -13.29
CA MET A 44 -4.97 0.90 -13.75
C MET A 44 -4.16 1.03 -15.05
N GLU A 45 -3.91 -0.07 -15.75
CA GLU A 45 -3.15 -0.08 -17.00
C GLU A 45 -3.73 0.86 -18.07
N PRO A 46 -5.07 0.99 -18.23
CA PRO A 46 -5.63 1.96 -19.18
C PRO A 46 -5.28 3.41 -18.86
N SER A 47 -5.21 3.74 -17.56
CA SER A 47 -4.95 5.11 -17.10
C SER A 47 -3.46 5.44 -17.00
N HIS A 48 -2.60 4.44 -16.77
CA HIS A 48 -1.19 4.68 -16.46
C HIS A 48 -0.21 4.10 -17.48
N LEU A 49 -0.69 3.29 -18.43
CA LEU A 49 0.11 2.74 -19.53
C LEU A 49 -0.53 3.00 -20.91
N ASP A 50 -1.73 3.60 -20.94
CA ASP A 50 -2.56 3.71 -22.16
C ASP A 50 -2.73 2.36 -22.88
N ARG A 51 -2.93 1.28 -22.10
CA ARG A 51 -3.04 -0.10 -22.59
C ARG A 51 -4.14 -0.87 -21.87
N HIS A 52 -4.91 -1.65 -22.62
CA HIS A 52 -5.90 -2.59 -22.08
C HIS A 52 -5.28 -3.99 -21.90
N ILE A 53 -4.37 -4.12 -20.97
CA ILE A 53 -3.63 -5.35 -20.66
C ILE A 53 -3.80 -5.73 -19.20
N ARG A 54 -3.25 -6.88 -18.80
CA ARG A 54 -3.03 -7.29 -17.42
C ARG A 54 -1.53 -7.42 -17.23
N ILE A 55 -0.92 -6.41 -16.60
CA ILE A 55 0.54 -6.28 -16.49
C ILE A 55 1.19 -7.48 -15.79
N GLU A 56 0.50 -8.10 -14.84
CA GLU A 56 1.00 -9.27 -14.10
C GLU A 56 1.18 -10.53 -14.98
N ARG A 57 0.72 -10.50 -16.24
CA ARG A 57 0.92 -11.59 -17.21
C ARG A 57 2.16 -11.43 -18.07
N TYR A 58 2.93 -10.37 -17.85
CA TYR A 58 4.15 -10.08 -18.60
C TYR A 58 5.37 -10.49 -17.79
N THR A 59 6.46 -10.80 -18.51
CA THR A 59 7.77 -11.05 -17.90
C THR A 59 8.39 -9.74 -17.41
N ALA A 60 9.29 -9.85 -16.45
CA ALA A 60 10.04 -8.70 -15.95
C ALA A 60 10.76 -7.92 -17.06
N GLY A 61 11.32 -8.64 -18.03
CA GLY A 61 11.96 -8.05 -19.21
C GLY A 61 11.02 -7.19 -20.04
N GLU A 62 9.79 -7.65 -20.27
CA GLU A 62 8.76 -6.91 -21.00
C GLU A 62 8.27 -5.69 -20.20
N ILE A 63 8.06 -5.86 -18.88
CA ILE A 63 7.60 -4.78 -18.00
C ILE A 63 8.61 -3.63 -17.96
N ARG A 64 9.90 -3.91 -17.92
CA ARG A 64 10.96 -2.87 -17.96
C ARG A 64 10.97 -2.03 -19.24
N GLN A 65 10.40 -2.55 -20.34
CA GLN A 65 10.24 -1.78 -21.59
C GLN A 65 9.02 -0.87 -21.57
N MET A 66 8.08 -1.07 -20.65
CA MET A 66 6.89 -0.23 -20.53
C MET A 66 7.26 1.15 -19.97
N ARG A 67 6.51 2.15 -20.39
CA ARG A 67 6.65 3.53 -19.90
C ARG A 67 5.32 4.00 -19.37
N LEU A 68 5.36 4.64 -18.21
CA LEU A 68 4.19 5.20 -17.56
C LEU A 68 3.66 6.40 -18.35
N CYS A 69 2.34 6.56 -18.36
CA CYS A 69 1.66 7.75 -18.87
C CYS A 69 1.30 8.68 -17.72
N ASN A 70 1.30 9.98 -17.99
CA ASN A 70 0.80 11.00 -17.09
C ASN A 70 -0.75 11.03 -17.08
N GLY A 71 -1.35 11.92 -16.30
CA GLY A 71 -2.82 12.06 -16.20
C GLY A 71 -3.52 12.43 -17.51
N ASP A 72 -2.80 13.01 -18.47
CA ASP A 72 -3.29 13.33 -19.80
C ASP A 72 -3.04 12.22 -20.84
N LEU A 73 -2.70 11.02 -20.37
CA LEU A 73 -2.34 9.84 -21.18
C LEU A 73 -1.14 10.07 -22.12
N GLN A 74 -0.30 11.07 -21.81
CA GLN A 74 0.94 11.27 -22.56
C GLN A 74 2.01 10.33 -22.01
N GLN A 75 2.61 9.52 -22.88
CA GLN A 75 3.70 8.64 -22.48
C GLN A 75 4.90 9.46 -21.99
N THR A 76 5.40 9.11 -20.82
CA THR A 76 6.59 9.69 -20.22
C THR A 76 7.82 8.83 -20.51
N PHE A 77 9.00 9.27 -20.05
CA PHE A 77 10.21 8.42 -20.02
C PHE A 77 10.32 7.54 -18.77
N LEU A 78 9.38 7.67 -17.81
CA LEU A 78 9.40 6.94 -16.54
C LEU A 78 9.05 5.48 -16.74
N PRO A 79 9.88 4.54 -16.27
CA PRO A 79 9.58 3.11 -16.34
C PRO A 79 8.58 2.69 -15.26
N VAL A 80 8.01 1.51 -15.39
CA VAL A 80 7.47 0.76 -14.25
C VAL A 80 8.66 0.29 -13.41
N ASN A 81 8.77 0.78 -12.18
CA ASN A 81 9.94 0.51 -11.33
C ASN A 81 9.86 -0.88 -10.71
N SER A 82 10.99 -1.60 -10.65
CA SER A 82 11.09 -2.80 -9.83
C SER A 82 11.02 -2.45 -8.35
N PHE A 83 10.53 -3.38 -7.52
CA PHE A 83 10.46 -3.14 -6.08
C PHE A 83 11.86 -3.05 -5.46
N ASP A 84 12.83 -3.82 -5.96
CA ASP A 84 14.24 -3.72 -5.53
C ASP A 84 14.81 -2.30 -5.77
N ASP A 85 14.58 -1.71 -6.96
CA ASP A 85 15.04 -0.34 -7.25
C ASP A 85 14.38 0.70 -6.32
N VAL A 86 13.09 0.52 -6.02
CA VAL A 86 12.36 1.42 -5.12
C VAL A 86 12.88 1.28 -3.68
N LEU A 87 13.11 0.06 -3.20
CA LEU A 87 13.70 -0.16 -1.87
C LEU A 87 15.08 0.47 -1.75
N GLU A 88 15.96 0.24 -2.74
CA GLU A 88 17.28 0.85 -2.75
C GLU A 88 17.22 2.38 -2.72
N HIS A 89 16.33 2.96 -3.53
CA HIS A 89 16.16 4.41 -3.62
C HIS A 89 15.62 5.04 -2.34
N LEU A 90 14.66 4.36 -1.67
CA LEU A 90 13.95 4.92 -0.50
C LEU A 90 14.56 4.49 0.86
N LYS A 91 15.61 3.71 0.85
CA LYS A 91 16.28 3.26 2.08
C LYS A 91 16.71 4.43 2.96
N GLY A 92 16.25 4.42 4.21
CA GLY A 92 16.55 5.45 5.21
C GLY A 92 15.82 6.78 5.03
N LYS A 93 14.87 6.90 4.08
CA LYS A 93 14.21 8.19 3.80
C LYS A 93 12.84 8.34 4.46
N CYS A 94 12.03 7.29 4.51
CA CYS A 94 10.65 7.35 5.02
C CYS A 94 10.13 5.96 5.36
N LYS A 95 8.92 5.88 5.92
CA LYS A 95 8.16 4.62 6.00
C LYS A 95 7.48 4.31 4.67
N LEU A 96 7.34 3.01 4.37
CA LEU A 96 6.71 2.49 3.15
C LEU A 96 5.48 1.69 3.53
N ASN A 97 4.31 2.14 3.13
CA ASN A 97 3.07 1.41 3.23
C ASN A 97 2.91 0.53 1.98
N LEU A 98 3.01 -0.79 2.15
CA LEU A 98 2.95 -1.77 1.07
C LEU A 98 1.53 -2.27 0.88
N ASP A 99 0.81 -1.72 -0.10
CA ASP A 99 -0.52 -2.19 -0.46
C ASP A 99 -0.46 -3.32 -1.50
N ARG A 100 -1.56 -4.10 -1.63
CA ARG A 100 -1.72 -5.25 -2.52
C ARG A 100 -0.67 -6.36 -2.35
N SER A 101 0.06 -6.35 -1.25
CA SER A 101 1.22 -7.20 -1.00
C SER A 101 0.89 -8.53 -0.29
N ILE A 102 -0.30 -8.65 0.31
CA ILE A 102 -0.64 -9.79 1.18
C ILE A 102 -0.54 -11.16 0.47
N ASN A 103 -1.01 -11.25 -0.77
CA ASN A 103 -0.98 -12.51 -1.53
C ASN A 103 0.41 -12.86 -2.11
N ILE A 104 1.35 -11.94 -2.03
CA ILE A 104 2.75 -12.10 -2.45
C ILE A 104 3.71 -11.76 -1.30
N ILE A 105 3.25 -11.92 -0.05
CA ILE A 105 3.99 -11.48 1.15
C ILE A 105 5.35 -12.15 1.29
N GLU A 106 5.48 -13.43 0.93
CA GLU A 106 6.74 -14.17 1.06
C GLU A 106 7.86 -13.55 0.19
N PRO A 107 7.73 -13.39 -1.13
CA PRO A 107 8.73 -12.70 -1.93
C PRO A 107 8.92 -11.24 -1.54
N VAL A 108 7.86 -10.52 -1.13
CA VAL A 108 7.95 -9.15 -0.64
C VAL A 108 8.84 -9.07 0.60
N MET A 109 8.59 -9.89 1.61
CA MET A 109 9.40 -9.88 2.83
C MET A 109 10.83 -10.37 2.60
N LYS A 110 11.04 -11.25 1.62
CA LYS A 110 12.39 -11.63 1.20
C LYS A 110 13.16 -10.44 0.62
N ALA A 111 12.53 -9.63 -0.23
CA ALA A 111 13.13 -8.41 -0.77
C ALA A 111 13.40 -7.37 0.33
N VAL A 112 12.43 -7.11 1.20
CA VAL A 112 12.59 -6.19 2.35
C VAL A 112 13.78 -6.58 3.22
N LYS A 113 13.88 -7.85 3.61
CA LYS A 113 15.00 -8.37 4.42
C LYS A 113 16.35 -8.27 3.69
N LYS A 114 16.38 -8.56 2.40
CA LYS A 114 17.60 -8.41 1.56
C LYS A 114 18.15 -6.98 1.62
N HIS A 115 17.26 -5.98 1.65
CA HIS A 115 17.63 -4.56 1.74
C HIS A 115 17.84 -4.07 3.19
N GLY A 116 17.47 -4.87 4.22
CA GLY A 116 17.53 -4.47 5.63
C GLY A 116 16.63 -3.28 5.92
N MET A 117 15.37 -3.35 5.48
CA MET A 117 14.41 -2.25 5.59
C MET A 117 13.17 -2.61 6.42
N GLU A 118 13.24 -3.65 7.24
CA GLU A 118 12.10 -4.11 8.04
C GLU A 118 11.49 -3.00 8.89
N ASP A 119 12.33 -2.15 9.48
CA ASP A 119 11.89 -1.04 10.33
C ASP A 119 11.18 0.09 9.56
N GLN A 120 11.29 0.10 8.22
CA GLN A 120 10.66 1.10 7.36
C GLN A 120 9.32 0.63 6.79
N ILE A 121 8.92 -0.63 7.01
CA ILE A 121 7.73 -1.20 6.37
C ILE A 121 6.52 -1.09 7.28
N LEU A 122 5.41 -0.72 6.67
CA LEU A 122 4.05 -0.85 7.19
C LEU A 122 3.27 -1.77 6.25
N MET A 123 2.70 -2.85 6.80
CA MET A 123 1.85 -3.78 6.07
C MET A 123 0.39 -3.51 6.38
N LYS A 124 -0.46 -3.55 5.35
CA LYS A 124 -1.91 -3.47 5.50
C LYS A 124 -2.60 -4.63 4.78
N SER A 125 -3.71 -5.09 5.31
CA SER A 125 -4.60 -6.05 4.65
C SER A 125 -5.99 -6.04 5.25
N ASP A 126 -6.93 -6.71 4.59
CA ASP A 126 -8.15 -7.16 5.25
C ASP A 126 -7.80 -8.05 6.45
N PRO A 127 -8.62 -8.06 7.53
CA PRO A 127 -8.35 -8.83 8.72
C PRO A 127 -8.90 -10.28 8.66
N SER A 128 -8.95 -10.87 7.46
CA SER A 128 -9.37 -12.26 7.30
C SER A 128 -8.39 -13.23 7.99
N ASP A 129 -8.89 -14.41 8.35
CA ASP A 129 -8.06 -15.46 8.97
C ASP A 129 -6.85 -15.82 8.09
N GLN A 130 -7.02 -15.81 6.79
CA GLN A 130 -5.95 -16.07 5.84
C GLN A 130 -4.88 -14.97 5.87
N SER A 131 -5.28 -13.71 5.76
CA SER A 131 -4.37 -12.57 5.79
C SER A 131 -3.61 -12.50 7.11
N LEU A 132 -4.29 -12.66 8.24
CA LEU A 132 -3.66 -12.64 9.57
C LEU A 132 -2.64 -13.77 9.76
N LYS A 133 -2.93 -14.99 9.28
CA LYS A 133 -1.95 -16.08 9.30
C LYS A 133 -0.73 -15.81 8.44
N LEU A 134 -0.89 -15.16 7.31
CA LEU A 134 0.22 -14.77 6.45
C LEU A 134 1.09 -13.69 7.13
N ILE A 135 0.48 -12.68 7.74
CA ILE A 135 1.23 -11.66 8.51
C ILE A 135 1.99 -12.31 9.66
N GLU A 136 1.34 -13.16 10.47
CA GLU A 136 1.99 -13.85 11.58
C GLU A 136 3.16 -14.74 11.12
N ALA A 137 3.03 -15.40 9.97
CA ALA A 137 4.06 -16.30 9.44
C ALA A 137 5.26 -15.58 8.82
N TYR A 138 5.03 -14.51 8.06
CA TYR A 138 6.08 -13.88 7.24
C TYR A 138 6.54 -12.50 7.74
N ALA A 139 5.69 -11.78 8.48
CA ALA A 139 5.91 -10.40 8.89
C ALA A 139 5.53 -10.11 10.37
N PRO A 140 5.83 -11.00 11.35
CA PRO A 140 5.34 -10.86 12.72
C PRO A 140 5.86 -9.60 13.45
N THR A 141 7.02 -9.10 13.07
CA THR A 141 7.66 -7.92 13.69
C THR A 141 7.47 -6.63 12.89
N ILE A 142 6.89 -6.73 11.70
CA ILE A 142 6.62 -5.58 10.85
C ILE A 142 5.41 -4.81 11.38
N ASP A 143 5.46 -3.50 11.33
CA ASP A 143 4.30 -2.67 11.68
C ASP A 143 3.09 -3.09 10.84
N TYR A 144 2.00 -3.45 11.50
CA TYR A 144 0.79 -3.93 10.86
C TYR A 144 -0.43 -3.10 11.23
N MET A 145 -1.22 -2.75 10.23
CA MET A 145 -2.50 -2.06 10.37
C MET A 145 -3.58 -2.82 9.58
N PRO A 146 -4.53 -3.52 10.22
CA PRO A 146 -5.70 -4.07 9.53
C PRO A 146 -6.56 -2.95 8.94
N ILE A 147 -7.25 -3.24 7.84
CA ILE A 147 -8.25 -2.35 7.23
C ILE A 147 -9.61 -2.80 7.74
N PHE A 148 -10.24 -1.98 8.58
CA PHE A 148 -11.60 -2.23 9.07
C PHE A 148 -12.61 -1.45 8.23
N MET A 149 -13.54 -2.20 7.65
CA MET A 149 -14.65 -1.63 6.90
C MET A 149 -15.90 -1.62 7.77
N GLU A 150 -16.40 -0.43 8.09
CA GLU A 150 -17.60 -0.17 8.94
C GLU A 150 -17.47 -0.68 10.39
N GLU A 151 -16.90 -1.86 10.64
CA GLU A 151 -16.82 -2.50 11.95
C GLU A 151 -15.43 -3.11 12.21
N ASP A 152 -15.03 -3.11 13.48
CA ASP A 152 -13.85 -3.82 13.97
C ASP A 152 -14.29 -5.17 14.57
N LEU A 153 -14.14 -6.23 13.78
CA LEU A 153 -14.45 -7.60 14.19
C LEU A 153 -13.21 -8.46 14.52
N ALA A 154 -12.01 -7.87 14.46
CA ALA A 154 -10.77 -8.62 14.51
C ALA A 154 -9.73 -8.16 15.54
N SER A 155 -9.84 -6.96 16.11
CA SER A 155 -8.83 -6.45 17.07
C SER A 155 -8.53 -7.40 18.21
N ASP A 156 -9.56 -7.95 18.87
CA ASP A 156 -9.38 -8.87 19.99
C ASP A 156 -8.68 -10.19 19.59
N LYS A 157 -8.82 -10.59 18.34
CA LYS A 157 -8.13 -11.76 17.78
C LYS A 157 -6.68 -11.42 17.48
N ILE A 158 -6.43 -10.29 16.80
CA ILE A 158 -5.08 -9.85 16.42
C ILE A 158 -4.21 -9.66 17.66
N GLU A 159 -4.77 -9.13 18.74
CA GLU A 159 -4.07 -8.95 20.02
C GLU A 159 -3.55 -10.25 20.66
N LYS A 160 -4.12 -11.39 20.28
CA LYS A 160 -3.71 -12.72 20.78
C LYS A 160 -2.72 -13.42 19.85
N MET A 161 -2.44 -12.83 18.68
CA MET A 161 -1.52 -13.35 17.68
C MET A 161 -0.13 -12.72 17.84
N ASN A 162 0.87 -13.37 17.29
CA ASN A 162 2.22 -12.82 17.24
C ASN A 162 2.34 -11.85 16.04
N ILE A 163 1.68 -10.69 16.15
CA ILE A 163 1.62 -9.65 15.12
C ILE A 163 1.91 -8.30 15.77
N ASN A 164 2.77 -7.50 15.18
CA ASN A 164 3.05 -6.14 15.67
C ASN A 164 1.92 -5.18 15.24
N TYR A 165 0.80 -5.26 15.95
CA TYR A 165 -0.42 -4.50 15.69
C TYR A 165 -0.31 -3.08 16.22
N ILE A 166 0.04 -2.11 15.37
CA ILE A 166 0.30 -0.72 15.76
C ILE A 166 -0.90 0.21 15.62
N GLY A 167 -1.93 -0.17 14.87
CA GLY A 167 -3.09 0.68 14.58
C GLY A 167 -4.00 0.09 13.53
N ALA A 168 -4.97 0.84 13.06
CA ALA A 168 -5.91 0.40 12.04
C ALA A 168 -6.19 1.49 11.00
N GLU A 169 -6.35 1.09 9.74
CA GLU A 169 -7.03 1.89 8.74
C GLU A 169 -8.53 1.66 8.88
N ILE A 170 -9.30 2.73 8.96
CA ILE A 170 -10.77 2.70 9.06
C ILE A 170 -11.41 3.25 7.80
N VAL A 171 -12.30 2.46 7.22
CA VAL A 171 -13.11 2.81 6.06
C VAL A 171 -14.58 2.82 6.49
N PHE A 172 -15.28 3.89 6.21
CA PHE A 172 -16.68 4.06 6.61
C PHE A 172 -17.44 4.87 5.56
N GLU A 173 -18.73 4.58 5.44
CA GLU A 173 -19.64 5.30 4.53
C GLU A 173 -20.66 6.17 5.30
N LYS A 174 -20.90 5.87 6.58
CA LYS A 174 -21.94 6.52 7.38
C LYS A 174 -21.38 7.10 8.66
N GLU A 175 -21.91 8.25 9.08
CA GLU A 175 -21.60 8.86 10.38
C GLU A 175 -21.94 7.96 11.58
N THR A 176 -22.81 6.97 11.38
CA THR A 176 -23.20 6.00 12.40
C THR A 176 -22.31 4.77 12.45
N SER A 177 -21.31 4.65 11.57
CA SER A 177 -20.40 3.48 11.53
C SER A 177 -19.68 3.31 12.86
N PRO A 178 -19.69 2.10 13.45
CA PRO A 178 -19.06 1.81 14.74
C PRO A 178 -17.60 2.25 14.85
N VAL A 179 -16.81 2.12 13.78
CA VAL A 179 -15.37 2.43 13.78
C VAL A 179 -15.03 3.92 13.88
N ILE A 180 -16.00 4.81 13.74
CA ILE A 180 -15.81 6.27 13.90
C ILE A 180 -16.52 6.85 15.14
N GLN A 181 -17.17 5.99 15.94
CA GLN A 181 -17.81 6.47 17.17
C GLN A 181 -16.74 6.85 18.22
N GLU A 182 -17.00 7.89 18.98
CA GLU A 182 -16.07 8.42 19.99
C GLU A 182 -15.58 7.33 20.94
N SER A 183 -16.46 6.44 21.38
CA SER A 183 -16.12 5.33 22.26
C SER A 183 -15.09 4.38 21.66
N TYR A 184 -15.17 4.09 20.36
CA TYR A 184 -14.20 3.26 19.66
C TYR A 184 -12.86 4.00 19.49
N LEU A 185 -12.91 5.25 19.05
CA LEU A 185 -11.71 6.07 18.85
C LEU A 185 -10.92 6.24 20.15
N GLU A 186 -11.60 6.55 21.25
CA GLU A 186 -10.98 6.66 22.58
C GLU A 186 -10.41 5.32 23.09
N MET A 187 -11.09 4.21 22.82
CA MET A 187 -10.58 2.87 23.16
C MET A 187 -9.26 2.58 22.43
N GLN A 188 -9.20 2.82 21.13
CA GLN A 188 -8.00 2.60 20.33
C GLN A 188 -6.86 3.53 20.76
N LYS A 189 -7.16 4.79 21.02
CA LYS A 189 -6.20 5.78 21.52
C LYS A 189 -5.63 5.39 22.89
N LYS A 190 -6.46 4.91 23.82
CA LYS A 190 -6.00 4.38 25.12
C LYS A 190 -5.06 3.19 25.00
N LYS A 191 -5.21 2.39 23.94
CA LYS A 191 -4.30 1.29 23.59
C LYS A 191 -3.02 1.77 22.87
N GLY A 192 -2.84 3.07 22.66
CA GLY A 192 -1.69 3.65 21.97
C GLY A 192 -1.66 3.41 20.47
N ARG A 193 -2.82 3.09 19.86
CA ARG A 193 -2.91 2.73 18.44
C ARG A 193 -3.09 3.95 17.56
N ILE A 194 -2.48 3.89 16.38
CA ILE A 194 -2.66 4.85 15.31
C ILE A 194 -3.97 4.54 14.58
N LEU A 195 -4.79 5.55 14.35
CA LEU A 195 -5.97 5.44 13.51
C LEU A 195 -5.78 6.24 12.23
N TRP A 196 -5.98 5.58 11.12
CA TRP A 196 -5.87 6.15 9.78
C TRP A 196 -7.24 6.15 9.12
N GLY A 197 -7.87 7.32 9.01
CA GLY A 197 -9.14 7.46 8.29
C GLY A 197 -8.92 7.44 6.78
N ASN A 198 -9.60 6.55 6.08
CA ASN A 198 -9.58 6.54 4.62
C ASN A 198 -10.62 7.52 4.08
N ALA A 199 -10.15 8.59 3.44
CA ALA A 199 -11.00 9.64 2.88
C ALA A 199 -11.46 9.38 1.44
N ILE A 200 -11.23 8.18 0.91
CA ILE A 200 -11.67 7.80 -0.44
C ILE A 200 -13.03 7.14 -0.37
N LEU A 201 -14.03 7.72 -1.05
CA LEU A 201 -15.36 7.13 -1.19
C LEU A 201 -15.36 6.13 -2.36
N TYR A 202 -15.27 4.86 -2.05
CA TYR A 202 -15.32 3.79 -3.07
C TYR A 202 -16.66 3.72 -3.82
N SER A 203 -17.77 4.06 -3.15
CA SER A 203 -19.12 4.01 -3.72
C SER A 203 -19.42 5.11 -4.74
N SER A 204 -18.80 6.28 -4.61
CA SER A 204 -19.09 7.44 -5.45
C SER A 204 -18.17 7.60 -6.65
N ARG A 205 -17.07 6.82 -6.75
CA ARG A 205 -15.99 6.98 -7.74
C ARG A 205 -15.37 8.39 -7.78
N VAL A 206 -15.67 9.22 -6.80
CA VAL A 206 -15.12 10.57 -6.64
C VAL A 206 -14.22 10.57 -5.43
N PRO A 207 -12.91 10.79 -5.59
CA PRO A 207 -12.01 10.97 -4.45
C PRO A 207 -12.44 12.21 -3.67
N LEU A 208 -12.65 12.10 -2.35
CA LEU A 208 -12.90 13.26 -1.48
C LEU A 208 -11.73 14.24 -1.42
N ALA A 209 -10.56 13.79 -1.82
CA ALA A 209 -9.31 14.57 -1.84
C ALA A 209 -8.98 15.15 -3.22
N ALA A 210 -9.94 15.27 -4.13
CA ALA A 210 -9.78 16.02 -5.38
C ALA A 210 -10.12 17.48 -5.12
N GLY A 211 -9.28 18.17 -4.36
CA GLY A 211 -9.29 19.61 -4.15
C GLY A 211 -7.97 20.19 -4.58
#